data_0494747d0fc5293c1a9686f4a2749e64
#
_entry.id   0494747d0fc5293c1a9686f4a2749e64
#
_cell.length_a   1.000
_cell.length_b   1.000
_cell.length_c   1.000
_cell.angle_alpha   90.00
_cell.angle_beta   90.00
_cell.angle_gamma   90.00
#
_symmetry.space_group_name_H-M   'P 1'
#
loop_
_entity.id
_entity.type
_entity.pdbx_description
1 polymer ?
#
loop_
_entity_poly.entity_id
_entity_poly.type
_entity_poly.pdbx_seq_one_letter_code
_entity_poly.pdbx_strand_id
1 'polypeptide(L)'
;MIDYNLCYTIPMIIKHTRDTLSETYLDAVAIRNTVFVKGQGVPHSIEIDANEAYCIHFVLYDDKDKAAATVRLLPNKDLTQLTLQRMAVLDTYQGQGLGSILLKEAEDFAQEQGFQTISLHAQLGALKFYLNNGYQEVGEIFEEAGIQHITVEKSLLSKKA
;
A
#
# COMPACT_ATOMS: atom_id res chain seq x y z
N MET A 1 -14.96 -30.48 -29.63
CA MET A 1 -15.39 -29.07 -29.50
C MET A 1 -14.35 -28.38 -28.63
N ILE A 2 -13.52 -27.58 -29.24
CA ILE A 2 -12.46 -26.86 -28.50
C ILE A 2 -13.11 -25.57 -27.99
N ASP A 3 -13.16 -25.45 -26.67
CA ASP A 3 -13.73 -24.28 -25.99
C ASP A 3 -12.77 -23.10 -26.15
N TYR A 4 -13.06 -22.19 -27.08
CA TYR A 4 -12.23 -21.01 -27.36
C TYR A 4 -12.41 -19.87 -26.34
N ASN A 5 -13.03 -20.13 -25.21
CA ASN A 5 -13.22 -19.15 -24.12
C ASN A 5 -12.17 -19.26 -23.00
N LEU A 6 -10.91 -19.59 -23.33
CA LEU A 6 -9.85 -19.27 -22.42
C LEU A 6 -9.56 -17.77 -22.57
N CYS A 7 -10.26 -17.00 -21.77
CA CYS A 7 -9.89 -15.61 -21.53
C CYS A 7 -8.52 -15.62 -20.88
N TYR A 8 -7.45 -15.45 -21.67
CA TYR A 8 -6.13 -15.19 -21.11
C TYR A 8 -6.17 -13.81 -20.49
N THR A 9 -6.61 -13.74 -19.23
CA THR A 9 -6.36 -12.56 -18.43
C THR A 9 -4.84 -12.53 -18.18
N ILE A 10 -4.15 -11.59 -18.83
CA ILE A 10 -2.75 -11.30 -18.48
C ILE A 10 -2.77 -10.91 -17.00
N PRO A 11 -2.07 -11.64 -16.11
CA PRO A 11 -2.15 -11.37 -14.68
C PRO A 11 -1.58 -9.99 -14.38
N MET A 12 -2.24 -9.25 -13.49
CA MET A 12 -1.67 -8.06 -12.89
C MET A 12 -0.36 -8.43 -12.20
N ILE A 13 0.64 -7.55 -12.30
CA ILE A 13 1.96 -7.77 -11.73
C ILE A 13 2.16 -6.77 -10.60
N ILE A 14 2.64 -7.26 -9.46
CA ILE A 14 3.08 -6.41 -8.35
C ILE A 14 4.60 -6.50 -8.26
N LYS A 15 5.26 -5.35 -8.33
CA LYS A 15 6.71 -5.23 -8.14
C LYS A 15 6.99 -4.47 -6.86
N HIS A 16 8.12 -4.77 -6.24
CA HIS A 16 8.61 -4.00 -5.10
C HIS A 16 10.08 -3.63 -5.28
N THR A 17 10.49 -2.57 -4.61
CA THR A 17 11.87 -2.08 -4.68
C THR A 17 12.25 -1.33 -3.41
N ARG A 18 13.54 -1.35 -3.08
CA ARG A 18 14.18 -0.46 -2.09
C ARG A 18 15.04 0.60 -2.78
N ASP A 19 15.19 0.49 -4.10
CA ASP A 19 16.04 1.36 -4.89
C ASP A 19 15.27 2.58 -5.37
N THR A 20 15.60 3.74 -4.82
CA THR A 20 14.97 5.02 -5.19
C THR A 20 15.42 5.54 -6.56
N LEU A 21 16.29 4.81 -7.26
CA LEU A 21 16.65 5.09 -8.65
C LEU A 21 15.93 4.18 -9.65
N SER A 22 15.15 3.21 -9.17
CA SER A 22 14.43 2.25 -10.01
C SER A 22 13.21 2.85 -10.69
N GLU A 23 12.79 2.27 -11.82
CA GLU A 23 11.53 2.64 -12.49
C GLU A 23 10.32 2.39 -11.60
N THR A 24 10.32 1.30 -10.84
CA THR A 24 9.23 0.98 -9.90
C THR A 24 9.05 2.09 -8.86
N TYR A 25 10.14 2.63 -8.31
CA TYR A 25 10.06 3.75 -7.38
C TYR A 25 9.52 5.01 -8.07
N LEU A 26 9.97 5.31 -9.28
CA LEU A 26 9.47 6.47 -10.03
C LEU A 26 7.98 6.33 -10.33
N ASP A 27 7.51 5.14 -10.65
CA ASP A 27 6.08 4.85 -10.86
C ASP A 27 5.28 5.05 -9.55
N ALA A 28 5.82 4.60 -8.42
CA ALA A 28 5.20 4.84 -7.12
C ALA A 28 5.05 6.33 -6.83
N VAL A 29 6.11 7.11 -7.05
CA VAL A 29 6.10 8.56 -6.84
C VAL A 29 5.09 9.24 -7.76
N ALA A 30 4.98 8.82 -9.02
CA ALA A 30 4.00 9.38 -9.96
C ALA A 30 2.56 9.17 -9.49
N ILE A 31 2.22 7.98 -8.99
CA ILE A 31 0.89 7.70 -8.41
C ILE A 31 0.65 8.59 -7.19
N ARG A 32 1.61 8.66 -6.28
CA ARG A 32 1.51 9.45 -5.04
C ARG A 32 1.33 10.95 -5.34
N ASN A 33 2.05 11.45 -6.32
CA ASN A 33 1.92 12.84 -6.76
C ASN A 33 0.50 13.12 -7.28
N THR A 34 -0.06 12.22 -8.06
CA THR A 34 -1.43 12.36 -8.58
C THR A 34 -2.47 12.32 -7.46
N VAL A 35 -2.38 11.36 -6.56
CA VAL A 35 -3.40 11.14 -5.52
C VAL A 35 -3.26 12.12 -4.37
N PHE A 36 -2.06 12.32 -3.84
CA PHE A 36 -1.86 13.10 -2.61
C PHE A 36 -1.55 14.56 -2.89
N VAL A 37 -0.64 14.87 -3.80
CA VAL A 37 -0.25 16.25 -4.07
C VAL A 37 -1.33 16.95 -4.88
N LYS A 38 -1.73 16.43 -6.02
CA LYS A 38 -2.76 17.03 -6.89
C LYS A 38 -4.17 16.78 -6.37
N GLY A 39 -4.46 15.60 -5.86
CA GLY A 39 -5.80 15.19 -5.43
C GLY A 39 -6.18 15.67 -4.03
N GLN A 40 -5.26 15.66 -3.06
CA GLN A 40 -5.53 16.04 -1.67
C GLN A 40 -4.83 17.33 -1.23
N GLY A 41 -4.06 17.97 -2.12
CA GLY A 41 -3.38 19.22 -1.81
C GLY A 41 -2.21 19.10 -0.82
N VAL A 42 -1.66 17.89 -0.63
CA VAL A 42 -0.49 17.66 0.24
C VAL A 42 0.74 18.30 -0.41
N PRO A 43 1.51 19.15 0.31
CA PRO A 43 2.74 19.72 -0.26
C PRO A 43 3.73 18.62 -0.66
N HIS A 44 4.36 18.78 -1.82
CA HIS A 44 5.34 17.82 -2.33
C HIS A 44 6.49 17.56 -1.33
N SER A 45 6.91 18.59 -0.60
CA SER A 45 7.95 18.49 0.43
C SER A 45 7.57 17.60 1.62
N ILE A 46 6.26 17.40 1.86
CA ILE A 46 5.76 16.49 2.91
C ILE A 46 5.57 15.08 2.34
N GLU A 47 5.10 14.98 1.10
CA GLU A 47 4.82 13.69 0.44
C GLU A 47 6.11 12.89 0.20
N ILE A 48 7.14 13.55 -0.33
CA ILE A 48 8.48 12.98 -0.53
C ILE A 48 9.33 13.37 0.69
N ASP A 49 9.54 12.44 1.59
CA ASP A 49 10.18 12.69 2.88
C ASP A 49 11.54 11.96 3.03
N ALA A 50 12.17 12.12 4.19
CA ALA A 50 13.47 11.51 4.47
C ALA A 50 13.43 9.98 4.60
N ASN A 51 12.24 9.38 4.68
CA ASN A 51 12.09 7.93 4.83
C ASN A 51 12.09 7.17 3.49
N GLU A 52 12.10 7.86 2.36
CA GLU A 52 12.01 7.25 1.03
C GLU A 52 13.01 6.10 0.83
N ALA A 53 14.27 6.32 1.21
CA ALA A 53 15.34 5.34 1.04
C ALA A 53 15.26 4.14 2.01
N TYR A 54 14.48 4.25 3.09
CA TYR A 54 14.33 3.19 4.09
C TYR A 54 13.11 2.32 3.84
N CYS A 55 12.22 2.73 2.96
CA CYS A 55 10.97 2.03 2.67
C CYS A 55 11.13 0.96 1.61
N ILE A 56 10.25 -0.04 1.69
CA ILE A 56 9.98 -0.95 0.58
C ILE A 56 8.76 -0.39 -0.16
N HIS A 57 8.91 -0.10 -1.44
CA HIS A 57 7.87 0.48 -2.29
C HIS A 57 7.26 -0.60 -3.17
N PHE A 58 5.95 -0.73 -3.16
CA PHE A 58 5.19 -1.68 -3.97
C PHE A 58 4.38 -0.94 -5.01
N VAL A 59 4.36 -1.46 -6.24
CA VAL A 59 3.52 -0.93 -7.31
C VAL A 59 2.78 -2.09 -7.98
N LEU A 60 1.47 -1.93 -8.12
CA LEU A 60 0.62 -2.83 -8.88
C LEU A 60 0.47 -2.28 -10.30
N TYR A 61 0.80 -3.11 -11.28
CA TYR A 61 0.66 -2.81 -12.71
C TYR A 61 -0.52 -3.58 -13.30
N ASP A 62 -1.25 -2.92 -14.19
CA ASP A 62 -2.35 -3.56 -14.91
C ASP A 62 -1.83 -4.52 -16.00
N ASP A 63 -2.73 -5.11 -16.76
CA ASP A 63 -2.43 -6.04 -17.85
C ASP A 63 -1.71 -5.40 -19.04
N LYS A 64 -1.58 -4.07 -19.04
CA LYS A 64 -0.86 -3.28 -20.06
C LYS A 64 0.41 -2.63 -19.53
N ASP A 65 0.94 -3.14 -18.40
CA ASP A 65 2.12 -2.62 -17.70
C ASP A 65 1.98 -1.17 -17.23
N LYS A 66 0.75 -0.70 -16.97
CA LYS A 66 0.51 0.64 -16.42
C LYS A 66 0.40 0.58 -14.91
N ALA A 67 1.10 1.46 -14.23
CA ALA A 67 1.04 1.58 -12.78
C ALA A 67 -0.33 2.08 -12.33
N ALA A 68 -0.97 1.33 -11.45
CA ALA A 68 -2.36 1.56 -11.01
C ALA A 68 -2.49 1.90 -9.53
N ALA A 69 -1.63 1.33 -8.69
CA ALA A 69 -1.69 1.48 -7.24
C ALA A 69 -0.30 1.34 -6.62
N THR A 70 -0.12 1.93 -5.46
CA THR A 70 1.15 1.87 -4.71
C THR A 70 0.91 1.84 -3.21
N VAL A 71 1.91 1.33 -2.50
CA VAL A 71 2.03 1.40 -1.03
C VAL A 71 3.50 1.33 -0.67
N ARG A 72 3.89 1.97 0.43
CA ARG A 72 5.24 1.78 0.98
C ARG A 72 5.18 1.23 2.41
N LEU A 73 6.16 0.42 2.76
CA LEU A 73 6.33 -0.14 4.09
C LEU A 73 7.63 0.41 4.70
N LEU A 74 7.52 1.01 5.89
CA LEU A 74 8.65 1.55 6.63
C LEU A 74 8.97 0.61 7.80
N PRO A 75 10.14 -0.08 7.78
CA PRO A 75 10.56 -0.94 8.90
C PRO A 75 10.97 -0.13 10.13
N ASN A 76 10.68 -0.66 11.32
CA ASN A 76 11.27 -0.15 12.55
C ASN A 76 12.72 -0.61 12.71
N LYS A 77 13.43 -0.09 13.72
CA LYS A 77 14.85 -0.40 13.94
C LYS A 77 15.10 -1.89 14.20
N ASP A 78 14.21 -2.55 14.93
CA ASP A 78 14.36 -3.95 15.32
C ASP A 78 13.94 -4.94 14.22
N LEU A 79 13.42 -4.44 13.09
CA LEU A 79 12.90 -5.25 11.99
C LEU A 79 11.78 -6.22 12.42
N THR A 80 10.97 -5.78 13.39
CA THR A 80 9.83 -6.56 13.90
C THR A 80 8.50 -6.03 13.44
N GLN A 81 8.43 -4.71 13.16
CA GLN A 81 7.19 -4.03 12.79
C GLN A 81 7.39 -3.19 11.54
N LEU A 82 6.32 -3.09 10.77
CA LEU A 82 6.24 -2.21 9.60
C LEU A 82 5.15 -1.17 9.81
N THR A 83 5.44 0.06 9.38
CA THR A 83 4.40 1.07 9.21
C THR A 83 4.03 1.15 7.75
N LEU A 84 2.76 0.92 7.44
CA LEU A 84 2.22 1.07 6.09
C LEU A 84 1.88 2.53 5.85
N GLN A 85 2.37 3.06 4.75
CA GLN A 85 2.20 4.47 4.38
C GLN A 85 1.95 4.61 2.88
N ARG A 86 1.33 5.73 2.50
CA ARG A 86 1.20 6.12 1.09
C ARG A 86 0.45 5.08 0.24
N MET A 87 -0.58 4.46 0.81
CA MET A 87 -1.49 3.62 0.03
C MET A 87 -2.32 4.50 -0.90
N ALA A 88 -2.23 4.25 -2.18
CA ALA A 88 -2.95 5.03 -3.18
C ALA A 88 -3.34 4.16 -4.37
N VAL A 89 -4.59 4.33 -4.82
CA VAL A 89 -5.11 3.72 -6.05
C VAL A 89 -5.56 4.86 -6.96
N LEU A 90 -5.08 4.89 -8.20
CA LEU A 90 -5.53 5.91 -9.17
C LEU A 90 -7.04 5.81 -9.40
N ASP A 91 -7.71 6.94 -9.60
CA ASP A 91 -9.17 7.04 -9.69
C ASP A 91 -9.76 6.08 -10.74
N THR A 92 -9.11 5.95 -11.90
CA THR A 92 -9.56 5.08 -12.98
C THR A 92 -9.54 3.58 -12.63
N TYR A 93 -8.84 3.21 -11.57
CA TYR A 93 -8.71 1.82 -11.10
C TYR A 93 -9.47 1.55 -9.81
N GLN A 94 -10.12 2.53 -9.21
CA GLN A 94 -10.89 2.35 -7.99
C GLN A 94 -12.13 1.46 -8.22
N GLY A 95 -12.59 0.79 -7.16
CA GLY A 95 -13.75 -0.09 -7.21
C GLY A 95 -13.50 -1.47 -7.80
N GLN A 96 -12.26 -1.84 -8.09
CA GLN A 96 -11.88 -3.14 -8.68
C GLN A 96 -11.18 -4.08 -7.68
N GLY A 97 -11.08 -3.70 -6.42
CA GLY A 97 -10.42 -4.51 -5.39
C GLY A 97 -8.89 -4.49 -5.46
N LEU A 98 -8.28 -3.59 -6.22
CA LEU A 98 -6.82 -3.56 -6.41
C LEU A 98 -6.08 -3.19 -5.14
N GLY A 99 -6.64 -2.31 -4.31
CA GLY A 99 -6.06 -1.96 -3.01
C GLY A 99 -5.91 -3.18 -2.10
N SER A 100 -6.92 -4.03 -2.04
CA SER A 100 -6.88 -5.27 -1.25
C SER A 100 -5.86 -6.27 -1.79
N ILE A 101 -5.73 -6.39 -3.11
CA ILE A 101 -4.75 -7.26 -3.76
C ILE A 101 -3.33 -6.78 -3.42
N LEU A 102 -3.07 -5.48 -3.56
CA LEU A 102 -1.79 -4.87 -3.25
C LEU A 102 -1.43 -5.02 -1.76
N LEU A 103 -2.40 -4.77 -0.89
CA LEU A 103 -2.23 -4.90 0.56
C LEU A 103 -1.85 -6.34 0.95
N LYS A 104 -2.55 -7.33 0.39
CA LYS A 104 -2.27 -8.75 0.64
C LYS A 104 -0.84 -9.12 0.23
N GLU A 105 -0.39 -8.67 -0.93
CA GLU A 105 0.97 -8.92 -1.40
C GLU A 105 2.02 -8.29 -0.47
N ALA A 106 1.77 -7.06 -0.03
CA ALA A 106 2.66 -6.38 0.92
C ALA A 106 2.71 -7.12 2.27
N GLU A 107 1.58 -7.61 2.75
CA GLU A 107 1.49 -8.42 3.98
C GLU A 107 2.24 -9.74 3.85
N ASP A 108 2.05 -10.45 2.73
CA ASP A 108 2.74 -11.72 2.48
C ASP A 108 4.25 -11.53 2.42
N PHE A 109 4.72 -10.49 1.74
CA PHE A 109 6.13 -10.12 1.73
C PHE A 109 6.65 -9.85 3.14
N ALA A 110 5.93 -9.06 3.91
CA ALA A 110 6.30 -8.70 5.28
C ALA A 110 6.41 -9.94 6.18
N GLN A 111 5.45 -10.86 6.08
CA GLN A 111 5.45 -12.12 6.82
C GLN A 111 6.65 -13.00 6.44
N GLU A 112 6.95 -13.12 5.15
CA GLU A 112 8.10 -13.89 4.65
C GLU A 112 9.43 -13.31 5.15
N GLN A 113 9.51 -11.99 5.31
CA GLN A 113 10.70 -11.31 5.83
C GLN A 113 10.83 -11.38 7.36
N GLY A 114 9.85 -11.95 8.06
CA GLY A 114 9.88 -12.14 9.50
C GLY A 114 9.28 -11.00 10.32
N PHE A 115 8.62 -10.05 9.70
CA PHE A 115 7.91 -8.99 10.44
C PHE A 115 6.68 -9.56 11.14
N GLN A 116 6.37 -9.03 12.31
CA GLN A 116 5.32 -9.57 13.18
C GLN A 116 4.02 -8.78 13.09
N THR A 117 4.09 -7.48 12.78
CA THR A 117 2.95 -6.57 12.81
C THR A 117 3.08 -5.50 11.75
N ILE A 118 1.95 -5.16 11.13
CA ILE A 118 1.80 -3.94 10.32
C ILE A 118 0.84 -3.00 11.05
N SER A 119 1.22 -1.73 11.18
CA SER A 119 0.36 -0.66 11.67
C SER A 119 0.33 0.51 10.70
N LEU A 120 -0.69 1.33 10.80
CA LEU A 120 -0.81 2.55 10.00
C LEU A 120 -1.75 3.55 10.64
N HIS A 121 -1.61 4.80 10.22
CA HIS A 121 -2.55 5.87 10.51
C HIS A 121 -3.58 5.93 9.37
N ALA A 122 -4.76 5.37 9.58
CA ALA A 122 -5.81 5.34 8.58
C ALA A 122 -6.63 6.62 8.63
N GLN A 123 -6.81 7.28 7.47
CA GLN A 123 -7.82 8.32 7.36
C GLN A 123 -9.20 7.71 7.63
N LEU A 124 -10.09 8.42 8.33
CA LEU A 124 -11.41 7.87 8.68
C LEU A 124 -12.20 7.42 7.45
N GLY A 125 -12.04 8.10 6.32
CA GLY A 125 -12.69 7.70 5.07
C GLY A 125 -12.18 6.37 4.49
N ALA A 126 -10.99 5.91 4.90
CA ALA A 126 -10.40 4.66 4.47
C ALA A 126 -10.51 3.55 5.54
N LEU A 127 -11.04 3.87 6.72
CA LEU A 127 -11.06 2.94 7.85
C LEU A 127 -11.75 1.62 7.51
N LYS A 128 -12.91 1.69 6.88
CA LYS A 128 -13.67 0.49 6.50
C LYS A 128 -12.86 -0.45 5.61
N PHE A 129 -12.08 0.09 4.70
CA PHE A 129 -11.20 -0.70 3.83
C PHE A 129 -10.23 -1.54 4.66
N TYR A 130 -9.56 -0.93 5.64
CA TYR A 130 -8.61 -1.66 6.49
C TYR A 130 -9.31 -2.64 7.43
N LEU A 131 -10.44 -2.29 8.02
CA LEU A 131 -11.21 -3.21 8.86
C LEU A 131 -11.65 -4.45 8.05
N ASN A 132 -12.08 -4.25 6.81
CA ASN A 132 -12.46 -5.35 5.92
C ASN A 132 -11.27 -6.25 5.53
N ASN A 133 -10.05 -5.75 5.65
CA ASN A 133 -8.82 -6.50 5.38
C ASN A 133 -8.18 -7.07 6.67
N GLY A 134 -8.89 -7.08 7.78
CA GLY A 134 -8.47 -7.74 9.01
C GLY A 134 -7.67 -6.88 9.98
N TYR A 135 -7.62 -5.56 9.77
CA TYR A 135 -7.00 -4.61 10.69
C TYR A 135 -7.93 -4.31 11.85
N GLN A 136 -7.36 -3.96 13.00
CA GLN A 136 -8.09 -3.58 14.21
C GLN A 136 -7.73 -2.15 14.61
N GLU A 137 -8.70 -1.40 15.09
CA GLU A 137 -8.50 -0.06 15.63
C GLU A 137 -7.68 -0.10 16.92
N VAL A 138 -6.76 0.86 17.07
CA VAL A 138 -5.95 1.04 18.27
C VAL A 138 -5.96 2.51 18.67
N GLY A 139 -6.40 2.78 19.89
CA GLY A 139 -6.40 4.14 20.44
C GLY A 139 -7.56 4.99 19.94
N GLU A 140 -7.36 6.30 19.97
CA GLU A 140 -8.38 7.30 19.69
C GLU A 140 -8.15 8.01 18.37
N ILE A 141 -9.19 8.67 17.86
CA ILE A 141 -9.11 9.52 16.68
C ILE A 141 -8.17 10.70 16.95
N PHE A 142 -7.30 11.01 16.01
CA PHE A 142 -6.37 12.13 16.06
C PHE A 142 -6.31 12.85 14.72
N GLU A 143 -5.81 14.07 14.72
CA GLU A 143 -5.61 14.86 13.50
C GLU A 143 -4.16 14.77 13.03
N GLU A 144 -3.97 14.54 11.72
CA GLU A 144 -2.68 14.52 11.07
C GLU A 144 -2.84 15.18 9.70
N ALA A 145 -2.00 16.19 9.40
CA ALA A 145 -2.06 16.95 8.16
C ALA A 145 -3.47 17.53 7.87
N GLY A 146 -4.20 17.95 8.90
CA GLY A 146 -5.55 18.52 8.78
C GLY A 146 -6.65 17.51 8.52
N ILE A 147 -6.37 16.21 8.58
CA ILE A 147 -7.31 15.12 8.33
C ILE A 147 -7.42 14.24 9.56
N GLN A 148 -8.64 13.79 9.90
CA GLN A 148 -8.86 12.87 11.00
C GLN A 148 -8.40 11.46 10.65
N HIS A 149 -7.64 10.85 11.57
CA HIS A 149 -7.06 9.53 11.46
C HIS A 149 -7.34 8.69 12.69
N ILE A 150 -7.19 7.39 12.56
CA ILE A 150 -7.12 6.44 13.65
C ILE A 150 -6.05 5.41 13.34
N THR A 151 -5.30 4.97 14.35
CA THR A 151 -4.32 3.90 14.18
C THR A 151 -5.04 2.57 14.03
N VAL A 152 -4.63 1.79 13.04
CA VAL A 152 -5.07 0.39 12.89
C VAL A 152 -3.84 -0.50 12.76
N GLU A 153 -3.97 -1.76 13.18
CA GLU A 153 -2.88 -2.72 13.12
C GLU A 153 -3.37 -4.12 12.78
N LYS A 154 -2.47 -4.93 12.25
CA LYS A 154 -2.71 -6.33 11.94
C LYS A 154 -1.50 -7.18 12.32
N SER A 155 -1.74 -8.29 13.04
CA SER A 155 -0.73 -9.28 13.33
C SER A 155 -0.45 -10.12 12.08
N LEU A 156 0.84 -10.29 11.77
CA LEU A 156 1.32 -11.14 10.67
C LEU A 156 1.72 -12.53 11.17
N LEU A 157 1.66 -12.77 12.49
CA LEU A 157 1.99 -14.07 13.04
C LEU A 157 0.95 -15.08 12.58
N SER A 158 1.43 -16.22 12.01
CA SER A 158 0.53 -17.30 11.64
C SER A 158 -0.15 -17.82 12.90
N LYS A 159 -1.49 -17.87 12.89
CA LYS A 159 -2.23 -18.61 13.91
C LYS A 159 -1.87 -20.09 13.73
N LYS A 160 -1.13 -20.64 14.67
CA LYS A 160 -1.00 -22.08 14.74
C LYS A 160 -2.39 -22.65 15.03
N ALA A 161 -2.89 -23.41 14.06
CA ALA A 161 -4.10 -24.18 14.26
C ALA A 161 -3.87 -25.24 15.33
#